data_f41dfbc1a62ed1feda8d171773f3f38c
#
_entry.id   f41dfbc1a62ed1feda8d171773f3f38c
#
_cell.length_a   1.000
_cell.length_b   1.000
_cell.length_c   1.000
_cell.angle_alpha   90.00
_cell.angle_beta   90.00
_cell.angle_gamma   90.00
#
_symmetry.space_group_name_H-M   'P 1'
#
loop_
_entity.id
_entity.type
_entity.pdbx_description
1 polymer ?
#
loop_
_entity_poly.entity_id
_entity_poly.type
_entity_poly.pdbx_seq_one_letter_code
_entity_poly.pdbx_strand_id
1 'polypeptide(L)'
;IRLHAADAPIGEEPRSWSSCKEAPLLDYEKGNGREFHLEGLDRFDYFVAKLKERGIYLHIDLIVARDFVEGDGLDYPGNAGSCIKRFPMYNKRMIELQKEYARKILCHVNPYTGLALIDDPAVITVQINNEDSAIKGTMDTDQREEMQPYRDEVQNRFNSFLLMKYGTRERLKEAWTFEGKCALGEEEDPEKGTVQGTAGNFYQPECDPLGKWEENESPARYADFMEFGITMNRNFYQDMKDYLHSLGVKVPIVTSNLVAGAADVYGHTDGDFRENSIFFNVRLV
;
A
#
# COMPACT_ATOMS: atom_id res chain seq x y z
N ILE A 1 -1.89 8.30 20.70
CA ILE A 1 -1.63 6.88 20.43
C ILE A 1 -1.99 6.55 18.99
N ARG A 2 -1.25 5.63 18.36
CA ARG A 2 -1.53 5.13 17.02
C ARG A 2 -2.35 3.84 17.14
N LEU A 3 -3.54 3.84 16.53
CA LEU A 3 -4.39 2.65 16.41
C LEU A 3 -3.97 1.88 15.16
N HIS A 4 -3.13 0.87 15.40
CA HIS A 4 -2.40 0.14 14.37
C HIS A 4 -2.94 -1.27 14.21
N ALA A 5 -3.00 -1.76 12.96
CA ALA A 5 -3.39 -3.13 12.61
C ALA A 5 -4.81 -3.55 13.06
N ALA A 6 -5.76 -2.60 13.13
CA ALA A 6 -7.15 -2.91 13.41
C ALA A 6 -7.80 -3.78 12.29
N ASP A 7 -7.22 -3.76 11.10
CA ASP A 7 -7.61 -4.53 9.91
C ASP A 7 -6.97 -5.94 9.84
N ALA A 8 -6.13 -6.31 10.82
CA ALA A 8 -5.45 -7.60 10.81
C ALA A 8 -6.43 -8.76 11.03
N PRO A 9 -6.27 -9.89 10.30
CA PRO A 9 -7.03 -11.10 10.57
C PRO A 9 -6.60 -11.76 11.89
N ILE A 10 -7.49 -12.58 12.47
CA ILE A 10 -7.07 -13.56 13.49
C ILE A 10 -6.21 -14.61 12.79
N GLY A 11 -4.99 -14.82 13.28
CA GLY A 11 -4.13 -15.93 12.85
C GLY A 11 -3.94 -16.91 13.99
N GLU A 12 -3.79 -18.20 13.69
CA GLU A 12 -3.39 -19.22 14.65
C GLU A 12 -2.00 -18.91 15.24
N GLU A 13 -1.12 -18.30 14.44
CA GLU A 13 0.15 -17.74 14.90
C GLU A 13 0.02 -16.21 15.03
N PRO A 14 0.18 -15.67 16.23
CA PRO A 14 0.16 -14.22 16.41
C PRO A 14 1.34 -13.63 15.64
N ARG A 15 1.05 -12.82 14.63
CA ARG A 15 2.08 -11.97 14.04
C ARG A 15 2.66 -11.15 15.19
N SER A 16 3.97 -11.18 15.37
CA SER A 16 4.65 -10.62 16.57
C SER A 16 4.36 -9.14 16.83
N TRP A 17 3.72 -8.46 15.90
CA TRP A 17 3.36 -7.05 15.89
C TRP A 17 1.83 -6.78 15.87
N SER A 18 0.99 -7.81 15.74
CA SER A 18 -0.48 -7.66 15.79
C SER A 18 -0.96 -7.89 17.21
N SER A 19 -1.53 -6.87 17.82
CA SER A 19 -2.06 -6.91 19.19
C SER A 19 -3.46 -7.52 19.33
N CYS A 20 -4.16 -7.74 18.23
CA CYS A 20 -5.55 -8.23 18.24
C CYS A 20 -5.58 -9.75 18.06
N LYS A 21 -5.27 -10.50 19.13
CA LYS A 21 -5.28 -11.96 19.10
C LYS A 21 -6.68 -12.58 19.25
N GLU A 22 -7.63 -11.86 19.84
CA GLU A 22 -8.87 -12.46 20.35
C GLU A 22 -10.14 -11.91 19.71
N ALA A 23 -10.09 -10.75 19.08
CA ALA A 23 -11.25 -10.16 18.40
C ALA A 23 -10.75 -9.17 17.31
N PRO A 24 -10.61 -9.60 16.06
CA PRO A 24 -10.27 -8.70 14.95
C PRO A 24 -11.43 -7.74 14.72
N LEU A 25 -11.14 -6.60 14.14
CA LEU A 25 -12.19 -5.67 13.74
C LEU A 25 -12.97 -6.20 12.53
N LEU A 26 -12.30 -6.91 11.61
CA LEU A 26 -12.94 -7.50 10.44
C LEU A 26 -13.30 -8.98 10.68
N ASP A 27 -14.50 -9.37 10.23
CA ASP A 27 -15.03 -10.73 10.35
C ASP A 27 -14.71 -11.53 9.08
N TYR A 28 -13.62 -12.27 9.12
CA TYR A 28 -13.20 -13.15 8.02
C TYR A 28 -13.92 -14.50 8.01
N GLU A 29 -14.65 -14.88 9.09
CA GLU A 29 -15.40 -16.14 9.16
C GLU A 29 -16.54 -16.20 8.14
N LYS A 30 -17.01 -15.04 7.68
CA LYS A 30 -18.00 -14.94 6.60
C LYS A 30 -17.42 -15.13 5.19
N GLY A 31 -16.14 -15.48 5.09
CA GLY A 31 -15.46 -15.70 3.82
C GLY A 31 -15.14 -14.41 3.03
N ASN A 32 -15.29 -13.25 3.67
CA ASN A 32 -14.88 -11.95 3.11
C ASN A 32 -14.33 -11.07 4.23
N GLY A 33 -13.52 -10.07 3.89
CA GLY A 33 -12.96 -9.09 4.82
C GLY A 33 -13.74 -7.77 4.85
N ARG A 34 -15.07 -7.80 4.71
CA ARG A 34 -15.91 -6.60 4.53
C ARG A 34 -16.76 -6.24 5.74
N GLU A 35 -17.17 -7.24 6.53
CA GLU A 35 -18.03 -7.01 7.69
C GLU A 35 -17.20 -6.82 8.96
N PHE A 36 -17.75 -6.07 9.93
CA PHE A 36 -17.15 -5.99 11.25
C PHE A 36 -17.56 -7.16 12.11
N HIS A 37 -16.58 -7.67 12.85
CA HIS A 37 -16.84 -8.60 13.95
C HIS A 37 -17.42 -7.82 15.14
N LEU A 38 -18.62 -8.16 15.56
CA LEU A 38 -19.37 -7.34 16.54
C LEU A 38 -18.64 -7.15 17.86
N GLU A 39 -18.05 -8.22 18.41
CA GLU A 39 -17.27 -8.14 19.65
C GLU A 39 -15.98 -7.34 19.45
N GLY A 40 -15.31 -7.49 18.30
CA GLY A 40 -14.12 -6.71 17.95
C GLY A 40 -14.42 -5.23 17.84
N LEU A 41 -15.55 -4.88 17.22
CA LEU A 41 -16.01 -3.50 17.10
C LEU A 41 -16.37 -2.90 18.47
N ASP A 42 -17.09 -3.63 19.32
CA ASP A 42 -17.43 -3.17 20.67
C ASP A 42 -16.18 -2.90 21.53
N ARG A 43 -15.19 -3.80 21.47
CA ARG A 43 -13.89 -3.61 22.15
C ARG A 43 -13.11 -2.41 21.60
N PHE A 44 -13.12 -2.23 20.30
CA PHE A 44 -12.49 -1.07 19.65
C PHE A 44 -13.15 0.24 20.10
N ASP A 45 -14.48 0.30 20.08
CA ASP A 45 -15.26 1.46 20.48
C ASP A 45 -15.03 1.81 21.96
N TYR A 46 -15.07 0.80 22.82
CA TYR A 46 -14.78 0.98 24.24
C TYR A 46 -13.36 1.50 24.48
N PHE A 47 -12.38 0.95 23.76
CA PHE A 47 -10.98 1.37 23.86
C PHE A 47 -10.81 2.82 23.44
N VAL A 48 -11.36 3.21 22.28
CA VAL A 48 -11.37 4.60 21.80
C VAL A 48 -11.98 5.55 22.83
N ALA A 49 -13.14 5.20 23.39
CA ALA A 49 -13.81 5.99 24.41
C ALA A 49 -12.93 6.18 25.65
N LYS A 50 -12.26 5.11 26.12
CA LYS A 50 -11.40 5.16 27.29
C LYS A 50 -10.11 5.95 27.08
N LEU A 51 -9.56 5.96 25.87
CA LEU A 51 -8.44 6.84 25.51
C LEU A 51 -8.86 8.30 25.54
N LYS A 52 -10.00 8.61 24.91
CA LYS A 52 -10.57 9.95 24.89
C LYS A 52 -10.87 10.51 26.28
N GLU A 53 -11.48 9.70 27.18
CA GLU A 53 -11.73 10.07 28.57
C GLU A 53 -10.44 10.49 29.31
N ARG A 54 -9.29 9.98 28.90
CA ARG A 54 -7.97 10.29 29.45
C ARG A 54 -7.24 11.42 28.73
N GLY A 55 -7.88 12.06 27.77
CA GLY A 55 -7.26 13.14 26.98
C GLY A 55 -6.18 12.64 26.02
N ILE A 56 -6.21 11.36 25.61
CA ILE A 56 -5.24 10.76 24.70
C ILE A 56 -5.76 10.93 23.27
N TYR A 57 -4.97 11.58 22.43
CA TYR A 57 -5.26 11.76 21.01
C TYR A 57 -4.94 10.51 20.17
N LEU A 58 -5.66 10.36 19.06
CA LEU A 58 -5.65 9.18 18.21
C LEU A 58 -5.10 9.49 16.82
N HIS A 59 -4.21 8.63 16.37
CA HIS A 59 -3.78 8.47 14.99
C HIS A 59 -4.40 7.19 14.45
N ILE A 60 -5.15 7.26 13.37
CA ILE A 60 -5.88 6.12 12.79
C ILE A 60 -5.14 5.60 11.57
N ASP A 61 -4.67 4.35 11.62
CA ASP A 61 -4.16 3.64 10.45
C ASP A 61 -5.31 2.90 9.76
N LEU A 62 -5.48 3.10 8.45
CA LEU A 62 -6.54 2.45 7.69
C LEU A 62 -6.12 1.07 7.19
N ILE A 63 -4.98 0.98 6.48
CA ILE A 63 -4.49 -0.28 5.93
C ILE A 63 -3.13 -0.62 6.53
N VAL A 64 -3.06 -1.74 7.23
CA VAL A 64 -1.82 -2.24 7.86
C VAL A 64 -1.58 -3.70 7.50
N ALA A 65 -2.55 -4.56 7.75
CA ALA A 65 -2.36 -6.01 7.69
C ALA A 65 -3.59 -6.75 7.16
N ARG A 66 -4.50 -6.05 6.50
CA ARG A 66 -5.70 -6.64 5.92
C ARG A 66 -5.33 -7.77 4.95
N ASP A 67 -6.03 -8.90 5.07
CA ASP A 67 -6.08 -9.91 4.04
C ASP A 67 -7.23 -9.64 3.07
N PHE A 68 -7.01 -9.94 1.80
CA PHE A 68 -8.04 -9.96 0.78
C PHE A 68 -8.33 -11.42 0.45
N VAL A 69 -9.57 -11.83 0.54
CA VAL A 69 -9.99 -13.22 0.40
C VAL A 69 -10.96 -13.38 -0.77
N GLU A 70 -11.23 -14.63 -1.18
CA GLU A 70 -12.07 -14.94 -2.36
C GLU A 70 -13.44 -14.22 -2.32
N GLY A 71 -14.10 -14.19 -1.16
CA GLY A 71 -15.39 -13.54 -0.99
C GLY A 71 -15.38 -12.01 -1.07
N ASP A 72 -14.20 -11.39 -1.17
CA ASP A 72 -14.06 -9.95 -1.43
C ASP A 72 -14.37 -9.58 -2.89
N GLY A 73 -14.60 -10.58 -3.77
CA GLY A 73 -14.92 -10.36 -5.17
C GLY A 73 -13.73 -9.88 -5.99
N LEU A 74 -12.57 -10.46 -5.72
CA LEU A 74 -11.37 -10.29 -6.54
C LEU A 74 -11.43 -11.25 -7.74
N ASP A 75 -10.91 -10.80 -8.87
CA ASP A 75 -10.82 -11.62 -10.08
C ASP A 75 -9.84 -12.80 -9.92
N TYR A 76 -8.99 -12.74 -8.90
CA TYR A 76 -7.95 -13.71 -8.62
C TYR A 76 -8.29 -14.47 -7.34
N PRO A 77 -8.56 -15.78 -7.44
CA PRO A 77 -8.83 -16.58 -6.26
C PRO A 77 -7.54 -16.78 -5.44
N GLY A 78 -7.69 -16.76 -4.14
CA GLY A 78 -6.63 -17.11 -3.21
C GLY A 78 -6.48 -16.12 -2.07
N ASN A 79 -6.03 -16.65 -0.92
CA ASN A 79 -5.64 -15.85 0.21
C ASN A 79 -4.20 -15.39 0.00
N ALA A 80 -4.02 -14.15 -0.36
CA ALA A 80 -2.71 -13.60 -0.69
C ALA A 80 -1.92 -13.13 0.54
N GLY A 81 -2.48 -13.19 1.74
CA GLY A 81 -1.81 -12.84 2.98
C GLY A 81 -1.36 -11.37 3.05
N SER A 82 -0.58 -11.05 4.08
CA SER A 82 -0.17 -9.66 4.37
C SER A 82 0.75 -9.01 3.34
N CYS A 83 1.37 -9.80 2.46
CA CYS A 83 2.24 -9.26 1.41
C CYS A 83 1.47 -8.52 0.32
N ILE A 84 0.16 -8.66 0.31
CA ILE A 84 -0.72 -8.11 -0.72
C ILE A 84 -1.00 -6.61 -0.54
N LYS A 85 -0.70 -6.02 0.60
CA LYS A 85 -1.09 -4.63 0.92
C LYS A 85 -0.56 -3.56 -0.05
N ARG A 86 0.41 -3.88 -0.90
CA ARG A 86 0.92 -3.00 -1.97
C ARG A 86 0.12 -3.06 -3.27
N PHE A 87 -0.54 -4.19 -3.56
CA PHE A 87 -1.35 -4.36 -4.76
C PHE A 87 -2.61 -3.49 -4.80
N PRO A 88 -3.21 -3.08 -3.66
CA PRO A 88 -4.25 -2.07 -3.69
C PRO A 88 -3.89 -0.77 -4.42
N MET A 89 -2.61 -0.44 -4.56
CA MET A 89 -2.17 0.72 -5.35
C MET A 89 -2.37 0.51 -6.86
N TYR A 90 -2.57 -0.72 -7.31
CA TYR A 90 -2.72 -1.11 -8.70
C TYR A 90 -4.11 -1.68 -9.00
N ASN A 91 -4.66 -2.49 -8.10
CA ASN A 91 -5.89 -3.24 -8.34
C ASN A 91 -7.11 -2.42 -7.96
N LYS A 92 -7.98 -2.14 -8.94
CA LYS A 92 -9.18 -1.32 -8.76
C LYS A 92 -10.11 -1.87 -7.69
N ARG A 93 -10.35 -3.20 -7.68
CA ARG A 93 -11.23 -3.82 -6.68
C ARG A 93 -10.69 -3.69 -5.26
N MET A 94 -9.40 -3.85 -5.09
CA MET A 94 -8.75 -3.65 -3.79
C MET A 94 -8.85 -2.20 -3.32
N ILE A 95 -8.73 -1.22 -4.22
CA ILE A 95 -8.95 0.21 -3.90
C ILE A 95 -10.39 0.44 -3.42
N GLU A 96 -11.38 -0.15 -4.10
CA GLU A 96 -12.78 -0.06 -3.70
C GLU A 96 -13.01 -0.66 -2.30
N LEU A 97 -12.41 -1.81 -2.01
CA LEU A 97 -12.49 -2.46 -0.69
C LEU A 97 -11.83 -1.63 0.41
N GLN A 98 -10.72 -0.95 0.12
CA GLN A 98 -10.09 -0.02 1.06
C GLN A 98 -10.99 1.19 1.33
N LYS A 99 -11.59 1.75 0.29
CA LYS A 99 -12.56 2.86 0.43
C LYS A 99 -13.77 2.44 1.27
N GLU A 100 -14.29 1.23 1.03
CA GLU A 100 -15.39 0.66 1.81
C GLU A 100 -15.01 0.54 3.30
N TYR A 101 -13.83 -0.03 3.58
CA TYR A 101 -13.33 -0.16 4.95
C TYR A 101 -13.13 1.20 5.63
N ALA A 102 -12.47 2.15 4.94
CA ALA A 102 -12.26 3.50 5.46
C ALA A 102 -13.59 4.18 5.84
N ARG A 103 -14.60 4.09 4.96
CA ARG A 103 -15.94 4.62 5.27
C ARG A 103 -16.55 3.95 6.48
N LYS A 104 -16.49 2.61 6.54
CA LYS A 104 -17.11 1.86 7.64
C LYS A 104 -16.50 2.22 8.99
N ILE A 105 -15.17 2.28 9.10
CA ILE A 105 -14.51 2.56 10.38
C ILE A 105 -14.60 4.06 10.77
N LEU A 106 -14.45 4.96 9.81
CA LEU A 106 -14.44 6.39 10.11
C LEU A 106 -15.84 6.98 10.35
N CYS A 107 -16.86 6.45 9.68
CA CYS A 107 -18.24 6.94 9.79
C CYS A 107 -19.08 6.13 10.77
N HIS A 108 -18.56 5.06 11.36
CA HIS A 108 -19.24 4.33 12.43
C HIS A 108 -19.42 5.22 13.67
N VAL A 109 -20.63 5.27 14.19
CA VAL A 109 -20.92 6.01 15.43
C VAL A 109 -20.60 5.12 16.62
N ASN A 110 -19.57 5.48 17.37
CA ASN A 110 -19.16 4.79 18.57
C ASN A 110 -20.25 4.95 19.66
N PRO A 111 -20.85 3.86 20.16
CA PRO A 111 -21.97 3.93 21.12
C PRO A 111 -21.55 4.50 22.49
N TYR A 112 -20.27 4.47 22.85
CA TYR A 112 -19.76 4.99 24.13
C TYR A 112 -19.49 6.49 24.10
N THR A 113 -19.19 7.06 22.91
CA THR A 113 -18.89 8.50 22.77
C THR A 113 -20.03 9.28 22.08
N GLY A 114 -20.90 8.57 21.35
CA GLY A 114 -21.95 9.18 20.51
C GLY A 114 -21.39 9.89 19.25
N LEU A 115 -20.12 9.70 18.91
CA LEU A 115 -19.45 10.36 17.78
C LEU A 115 -18.88 9.32 16.81
N ALA A 116 -18.86 9.66 15.52
CA ALA A 116 -18.05 8.95 14.55
C ALA A 116 -16.59 9.44 14.63
N LEU A 117 -15.62 8.61 14.22
CA LEU A 117 -14.19 9.00 14.25
C LEU A 117 -13.90 10.26 13.43
N ILE A 118 -14.60 10.47 12.31
CA ILE A 118 -14.46 11.69 11.48
C ILE A 118 -14.88 12.98 12.20
N ASP A 119 -15.73 12.87 13.21
CA ASP A 119 -16.27 13.99 14.00
C ASP A 119 -15.68 14.02 15.41
N ASP A 120 -14.85 13.03 15.78
CA ASP A 120 -14.29 12.94 17.12
C ASP A 120 -13.04 13.82 17.26
N PRO A 121 -13.04 14.87 18.12
CA PRO A 121 -11.89 15.75 18.29
C PRO A 121 -10.66 15.07 18.91
N ALA A 122 -10.78 13.85 19.39
CA ALA A 122 -9.62 13.06 19.80
C ALA A 122 -8.81 12.51 18.61
N VAL A 123 -9.40 12.41 17.43
CA VAL A 123 -8.68 12.01 16.20
C VAL A 123 -7.92 13.21 15.66
N ILE A 124 -6.60 13.08 15.51
CA ILE A 124 -5.72 14.15 15.06
C ILE A 124 -5.12 13.89 13.67
N THR A 125 -5.13 12.65 13.20
CA THR A 125 -4.62 12.30 11.87
C THR A 125 -5.16 10.95 11.42
N VAL A 126 -5.22 10.75 10.11
CA VAL A 126 -5.56 9.50 9.44
C VAL A 126 -4.42 9.12 8.49
N GLN A 127 -3.93 7.89 8.57
CA GLN A 127 -2.94 7.34 7.65
C GLN A 127 -3.58 6.36 6.68
N ILE A 128 -3.29 6.51 5.40
CA ILE A 128 -3.90 5.67 4.35
C ILE A 128 -3.32 4.27 4.37
N ASN A 129 -1.99 4.12 4.36
CA ASN A 129 -1.32 2.83 4.27
C ASN A 129 -0.07 2.78 5.16
N ASN A 130 0.14 1.66 5.85
CA ASN A 130 1.32 1.49 6.70
C ASN A 130 2.44 0.79 5.95
N GLU A 131 3.65 1.38 6.00
CA GLU A 131 4.91 0.76 5.57
C GLU A 131 4.87 0.08 4.20
N ASP A 132 4.23 0.70 3.22
CA ASP A 132 4.26 0.19 1.85
C ASP A 132 4.22 1.30 0.80
N SER A 133 4.64 0.93 -0.41
CA SER A 133 4.76 1.83 -1.55
C SER A 133 4.77 1.03 -2.85
N ALA A 134 4.29 1.63 -3.94
CA ALA A 134 4.37 1.05 -5.27
C ALA A 134 5.82 0.90 -5.78
N ILE A 135 6.77 1.62 -5.16
CA ILE A 135 8.19 1.56 -5.51
C ILE A 135 8.89 0.38 -4.83
N LYS A 136 8.36 -0.05 -3.67
CA LYS A 136 8.93 -1.13 -2.87
C LYS A 136 8.69 -2.48 -3.52
N GLY A 137 9.54 -2.85 -4.50
CA GLY A 137 9.71 -4.23 -4.98
C GLY A 137 8.42 -4.96 -5.36
N THR A 138 7.49 -4.30 -6.05
CA THR A 138 6.20 -4.88 -6.42
C THR A 138 6.31 -6.03 -7.42
N MET A 139 7.38 -6.08 -8.19
CA MET A 139 7.55 -7.09 -9.24
C MET A 139 8.31 -8.32 -8.79
N ASP A 140 9.13 -8.23 -7.73
CA ASP A 140 10.11 -9.26 -7.38
C ASP A 140 9.90 -9.97 -6.04
N THR A 141 9.10 -9.43 -5.14
CA THR A 141 9.16 -9.88 -3.75
C THR A 141 8.25 -11.03 -3.39
N ASP A 142 7.27 -11.36 -4.22
CA ASP A 142 6.37 -12.47 -3.97
C ASP A 142 6.24 -13.35 -5.22
N GLN A 143 7.07 -14.40 -5.26
CA GLN A 143 7.14 -15.36 -6.37
C GLN A 143 6.13 -16.50 -6.25
N ARG A 144 5.25 -16.46 -5.25
CA ARG A 144 4.20 -17.49 -5.11
C ARG A 144 3.30 -17.49 -6.35
N GLU A 145 2.90 -18.68 -6.78
CA GLU A 145 2.11 -18.86 -8.00
C GLU A 145 0.77 -18.10 -7.94
N GLU A 146 0.11 -18.10 -6.80
CA GLU A 146 -1.14 -17.40 -6.57
C GLU A 146 -1.03 -15.87 -6.73
N MET A 147 0.19 -15.30 -6.64
CA MET A 147 0.45 -13.88 -6.82
C MET A 147 0.69 -13.50 -8.29
N GLN A 148 0.79 -14.47 -9.19
CA GLN A 148 1.06 -14.21 -10.61
C GLN A 148 0.06 -13.25 -11.25
N PRO A 149 -1.28 -13.36 -11.03
CA PRO A 149 -2.24 -12.43 -11.62
C PRO A 149 -2.01 -10.97 -11.22
N TYR A 150 -1.57 -10.73 -9.97
CA TYR A 150 -1.26 -9.36 -9.51
C TYR A 150 0.03 -8.84 -10.13
N ARG A 151 1.04 -9.68 -10.29
CA ARG A 151 2.27 -9.32 -11.02
C ARG A 151 1.97 -8.99 -12.48
N ASP A 152 1.13 -9.78 -13.13
CA ASP A 152 0.70 -9.54 -14.51
C ASP A 152 -0.04 -8.20 -14.64
N GLU A 153 -0.88 -7.84 -13.68
CA GLU A 153 -1.56 -6.53 -13.67
C GLU A 153 -0.55 -5.38 -13.58
N VAL A 154 0.43 -5.47 -12.67
CA VAL A 154 1.49 -4.46 -12.53
C VAL A 154 2.32 -4.37 -13.81
N GLN A 155 2.71 -5.51 -14.39
CA GLN A 155 3.46 -5.56 -15.64
C GLN A 155 2.68 -4.94 -16.81
N ASN A 156 1.40 -5.25 -16.95
CA ASN A 156 0.53 -4.66 -17.97
C ASN A 156 0.43 -3.13 -17.83
N ARG A 157 0.32 -2.63 -16.60
CA ARG A 157 0.31 -1.18 -16.33
C ARG A 157 1.65 -0.52 -16.67
N PHE A 158 2.76 -1.18 -16.35
CA PHE A 158 4.09 -0.69 -16.72
C PHE A 158 4.27 -0.62 -18.23
N ASN A 159 3.86 -1.67 -18.96
CA ASN A 159 3.92 -1.68 -20.42
C ASN A 159 3.03 -0.56 -21.02
N SER A 160 1.84 -0.35 -20.48
CA SER A 160 0.97 0.75 -20.88
C SER A 160 1.60 2.13 -20.63
N PHE A 161 2.28 2.29 -19.50
CA PHE A 161 3.05 3.50 -19.18
C PHE A 161 4.16 3.75 -20.21
N LEU A 162 4.92 2.71 -20.56
CA LEU A 162 5.98 2.80 -21.56
C LEU A 162 5.45 3.18 -22.96
N LEU A 163 4.33 2.58 -23.37
CA LEU A 163 3.66 2.95 -24.63
C LEU A 163 3.17 4.39 -24.62
N MET A 164 2.61 4.85 -23.51
CA MET A 164 2.19 6.24 -23.39
C MET A 164 3.37 7.21 -23.47
N LYS A 165 4.52 6.83 -22.91
CA LYS A 165 5.72 7.66 -22.89
C LYS A 165 6.47 7.67 -24.21
N TYR A 166 6.65 6.53 -24.84
CA TYR A 166 7.53 6.36 -26.03
C TYR A 166 6.74 6.14 -27.33
N GLY A 167 5.54 5.62 -27.25
CA GLY A 167 4.66 5.37 -28.40
C GLY A 167 4.98 4.10 -29.15
N THR A 168 6.26 3.72 -29.34
CA THR A 168 6.66 2.53 -30.07
C THR A 168 7.82 1.80 -29.41
N ARG A 169 7.97 0.49 -29.72
CA ARG A 169 9.09 -0.33 -29.27
C ARG A 169 10.46 0.24 -29.70
N GLU A 170 10.54 0.78 -30.93
CA GLU A 170 11.77 1.32 -31.48
C GLU A 170 12.25 2.55 -30.69
N ARG A 171 11.35 3.47 -30.34
CA ARG A 171 11.68 4.63 -29.50
C ARG A 171 12.08 4.23 -28.08
N LEU A 172 11.41 3.23 -27.52
CA LEU A 172 11.80 2.67 -26.23
C LEU A 172 13.19 2.06 -26.29
N LYS A 173 13.49 1.28 -27.35
CA LYS A 173 14.80 0.68 -27.60
C LYS A 173 15.89 1.74 -27.68
N GLU A 174 15.65 2.81 -28.43
CA GLU A 174 16.58 3.94 -28.55
C GLU A 174 16.83 4.59 -27.17
N ALA A 175 15.77 4.89 -26.41
CA ALA A 175 15.87 5.52 -25.11
C ALA A 175 16.59 4.65 -24.07
N TRP A 176 16.44 3.33 -24.13
CA TRP A 176 17.07 2.40 -23.20
C TRP A 176 18.45 1.90 -23.65
N THR A 177 18.97 2.42 -24.77
CA THR A 177 20.33 2.13 -25.20
C THR A 177 21.32 3.03 -24.47
N PHE A 178 22.24 2.43 -23.73
CA PHE A 178 23.27 3.11 -22.94
C PHE A 178 24.65 2.53 -23.27
N GLU A 179 25.61 3.39 -23.59
CA GLU A 179 26.98 2.98 -23.95
C GLU A 179 27.04 1.89 -25.03
N GLY A 180 26.13 1.96 -26.01
CA GLY A 180 26.04 1.00 -27.12
C GLY A 180 25.37 -0.32 -26.78
N LYS A 181 24.90 -0.53 -25.54
CA LYS A 181 24.13 -1.68 -25.13
C LYS A 181 22.64 -1.31 -25.00
N CYS A 182 21.78 -2.15 -25.56
CA CYS A 182 20.33 -1.99 -25.42
C CYS A 182 19.85 -2.75 -24.18
N ALA A 183 19.18 -2.05 -23.27
CA ALA A 183 18.58 -2.64 -22.09
C ALA A 183 17.18 -3.23 -22.33
N LEU A 184 16.62 -3.13 -23.54
CA LEU A 184 15.39 -3.80 -23.92
C LEU A 184 15.74 -5.19 -24.48
N GLY A 185 15.24 -6.24 -23.86
CA GLY A 185 15.43 -7.62 -24.29
C GLY A 185 14.81 -7.89 -25.68
N GLU A 186 15.31 -8.90 -26.39
CA GLU A 186 14.81 -9.23 -27.73
C GLU A 186 13.34 -9.61 -27.74
N GLU A 187 12.88 -10.32 -26.70
CA GLU A 187 11.49 -10.76 -26.52
C GLU A 187 10.62 -9.72 -25.84
N GLU A 188 11.22 -8.63 -25.35
CA GLU A 188 10.47 -7.56 -24.69
C GLU A 188 9.82 -6.62 -25.70
N ASP A 189 8.52 -6.46 -25.57
CA ASP A 189 7.69 -5.64 -26.44
C ASP A 189 6.55 -5.01 -25.62
N PRO A 190 6.51 -3.68 -25.46
CA PRO A 190 5.46 -3.05 -24.66
C PRO A 190 4.08 -3.20 -25.29
N GLU A 191 3.95 -3.37 -26.61
CA GLU A 191 2.66 -3.62 -27.28
C GLU A 191 2.12 -5.01 -26.95
N LYS A 192 3.00 -5.96 -26.64
CA LYS A 192 2.63 -7.32 -26.21
C LYS A 192 2.53 -7.49 -24.70
N GLY A 193 2.88 -6.44 -23.94
CA GLY A 193 2.88 -6.50 -22.48
C GLY A 193 4.02 -7.32 -21.88
N THR A 194 5.12 -7.54 -22.61
CA THR A 194 6.19 -8.46 -22.19
C THR A 194 7.40 -7.78 -21.54
N VAL A 195 7.43 -6.45 -21.50
CA VAL A 195 8.52 -5.72 -20.84
C VAL A 195 8.45 -5.92 -19.35
N GLN A 196 9.53 -6.43 -18.77
CA GLN A 196 9.64 -6.66 -17.33
C GLN A 196 10.06 -5.39 -16.59
N GLY A 197 9.65 -5.26 -15.33
CA GLY A 197 10.23 -4.27 -14.44
C GLY A 197 11.71 -4.57 -14.14
N THR A 198 12.40 -3.63 -13.53
CA THR A 198 13.78 -3.87 -13.09
C THR A 198 13.79 -4.74 -11.84
N ALA A 199 14.70 -5.71 -11.80
CA ALA A 199 14.97 -6.53 -10.63
C ALA A 199 15.80 -5.75 -9.59
N GLY A 200 15.28 -4.64 -9.09
CA GLY A 200 15.98 -3.82 -8.10
C GLY A 200 15.40 -3.93 -6.70
N ASN A 201 16.17 -4.35 -5.74
CA ASN A 201 15.79 -4.25 -4.33
C ASN A 201 16.01 -2.80 -3.85
N PHE A 202 14.98 -1.98 -4.00
CA PHE A 202 15.01 -0.54 -3.69
C PHE A 202 15.34 -0.19 -2.22
N TYR A 203 15.43 -1.20 -1.36
CA TYR A 203 15.80 -1.04 0.04
C TYR A 203 17.29 -1.01 0.29
N GLN A 204 18.10 -1.42 -0.68
CA GLN A 204 19.55 -1.47 -0.49
C GLN A 204 20.16 -0.21 -1.07
N PRO A 205 20.85 0.61 -0.24
CA PRO A 205 21.67 1.73 -0.71
C PRO A 205 22.77 1.29 -1.70
N GLU A 206 22.98 -0.01 -1.76
CA GLU A 206 23.91 -0.70 -2.66
C GLU A 206 23.37 -0.85 -4.09
N CYS A 207 22.09 -0.59 -4.32
CA CYS A 207 21.56 -0.31 -5.66
C CYS A 207 22.07 1.06 -6.10
N ASP A 208 23.38 1.16 -6.29
CA ASP A 208 24.02 2.30 -6.92
C ASP A 208 23.52 2.36 -8.37
N PRO A 209 22.64 3.33 -8.72
CA PRO A 209 22.18 3.46 -10.09
C PRO A 209 23.33 3.80 -11.06
N LEU A 210 24.51 4.12 -10.54
CA LEU A 210 25.74 4.32 -11.27
C LEU A 210 26.67 3.10 -11.20
N GLY A 211 26.27 2.04 -10.49
CA GLY A 211 27.05 0.83 -10.26
C GLY A 211 27.00 -0.16 -11.41
N LYS A 212 26.74 -1.40 -11.13
CA LYS A 212 26.80 -2.48 -12.11
C LYS A 212 25.42 -2.72 -12.72
N TRP A 213 25.24 -2.28 -13.98
CA TRP A 213 24.05 -2.62 -14.75
C TRP A 213 24.16 -4.05 -15.27
N GLU A 214 23.14 -4.86 -15.03
CA GLU A 214 23.02 -6.18 -15.62
C GLU A 214 22.70 -6.08 -17.13
N GLU A 215 22.67 -7.21 -17.83
CA GLU A 215 22.57 -7.24 -19.29
C GLU A 215 21.34 -6.49 -19.84
N ASN A 216 20.23 -6.54 -19.12
CA ASN A 216 18.96 -5.89 -19.49
C ASN A 216 18.65 -4.67 -18.62
N GLU A 217 19.67 -3.96 -18.14
CA GLU A 217 19.50 -2.77 -17.32
C GLU A 217 20.20 -1.57 -17.91
N SER A 218 19.62 -0.39 -17.72
CA SER A 218 20.21 0.90 -18.06
C SER A 218 19.68 1.99 -17.13
N PRO A 219 20.37 3.13 -17.00
CA PRO A 219 19.87 4.27 -16.24
C PRO A 219 18.45 4.70 -16.66
N ALA A 220 18.15 4.66 -17.96
CA ALA A 220 16.85 5.04 -18.48
C ALA A 220 15.76 4.01 -18.12
N ARG A 221 16.04 2.71 -18.27
CA ARG A 221 15.10 1.66 -17.85
C ARG A 221 14.76 1.76 -16.37
N TYR A 222 15.78 1.96 -15.53
CA TYR A 222 15.61 2.16 -14.09
C TYR A 222 14.78 3.42 -13.79
N ALA A 223 15.11 4.55 -14.43
CA ALA A 223 14.39 5.80 -14.24
C ALA A 223 12.91 5.68 -14.63
N ASP A 224 12.59 4.98 -15.72
CA ASP A 224 11.22 4.74 -16.16
C ASP A 224 10.44 3.88 -15.15
N PHE A 225 11.07 2.86 -14.60
CA PHE A 225 10.42 2.03 -13.58
C PHE A 225 10.17 2.82 -12.29
N MET A 226 11.11 3.66 -11.89
CA MET A 226 10.93 4.56 -10.75
C MET A 226 9.84 5.60 -10.99
N GLU A 227 9.79 6.22 -12.17
CA GLU A 227 8.75 7.17 -12.57
C GLU A 227 7.37 6.51 -12.58
N PHE A 228 7.28 5.28 -13.08
CA PHE A 228 6.07 4.48 -13.02
C PHE A 228 5.61 4.27 -11.57
N GLY A 229 6.49 3.81 -10.68
CA GLY A 229 6.19 3.59 -9.26
C GLY A 229 5.75 4.87 -8.55
N ILE A 230 6.44 6.00 -8.80
CA ILE A 230 6.06 7.33 -8.28
C ILE A 230 4.65 7.69 -8.76
N THR A 231 4.36 7.50 -10.04
CA THR A 231 3.07 7.82 -10.65
C THR A 231 1.95 6.99 -10.02
N MET A 232 2.19 5.69 -9.81
CA MET A 232 1.21 4.82 -9.15
C MET A 232 0.96 5.24 -7.69
N ASN A 233 2.02 5.52 -6.93
CA ASN A 233 1.88 6.04 -5.57
C ASN A 233 1.02 7.30 -5.53
N ARG A 234 1.36 8.29 -6.33
CA ARG A 234 0.66 9.58 -6.35
C ARG A 234 -0.80 9.44 -6.73
N ASN A 235 -1.09 8.68 -7.79
CA ASN A 235 -2.46 8.45 -8.23
C ASN A 235 -3.29 7.77 -7.14
N PHE A 236 -2.74 6.74 -6.49
CA PHE A 236 -3.41 6.04 -5.41
C PHE A 236 -3.66 6.94 -4.19
N TYR A 237 -2.64 7.64 -3.72
CA TYR A 237 -2.77 8.48 -2.52
C TYR A 237 -3.67 9.70 -2.77
N GLN A 238 -3.63 10.30 -3.96
CA GLN A 238 -4.55 11.38 -4.31
C GLN A 238 -6.00 10.89 -4.36
N ASP A 239 -6.26 9.74 -5.00
CA ASP A 239 -7.60 9.14 -5.07
C ASP A 239 -8.15 8.79 -3.68
N MET A 240 -7.30 8.23 -2.81
CA MET A 240 -7.69 7.92 -1.43
C MET A 240 -7.92 9.19 -0.60
N LYS A 241 -7.07 10.21 -0.75
CA LYS A 241 -7.22 11.49 -0.06
C LYS A 241 -8.50 12.21 -0.46
N ASP A 242 -8.79 12.27 -1.76
CA ASP A 242 -10.01 12.89 -2.27
C ASP A 242 -11.25 12.15 -1.74
N TYR A 243 -11.18 10.82 -1.71
CA TYR A 243 -12.26 10.02 -1.13
C TYR A 243 -12.45 10.30 0.37
N LEU A 244 -11.38 10.33 1.16
CA LEU A 244 -11.45 10.63 2.60
C LEU A 244 -12.02 12.03 2.87
N HIS A 245 -11.62 13.04 2.09
CA HIS A 245 -12.23 14.36 2.15
C HIS A 245 -13.73 14.33 1.80
N SER A 246 -14.13 13.53 0.81
CA SER A 246 -15.55 13.37 0.44
C SER A 246 -16.40 12.73 1.54
N LEU A 247 -15.79 11.92 2.43
CA LEU A 247 -16.42 11.39 3.63
C LEU A 247 -16.57 12.43 4.74
N GLY A 248 -15.82 13.54 4.67
CA GLY A 248 -15.82 14.60 5.70
C GLY A 248 -14.61 14.59 6.63
N VAL A 249 -13.53 13.85 6.32
CA VAL A 249 -12.27 13.90 7.09
C VAL A 249 -11.69 15.31 7.01
N LYS A 250 -11.46 15.92 8.17
CA LYS A 250 -10.96 17.30 8.32
C LYS A 250 -9.56 17.37 8.92
N VAL A 251 -9.11 16.27 9.51
CA VAL A 251 -7.78 16.16 10.10
C VAL A 251 -6.74 15.87 9.01
N PRO A 252 -5.45 16.19 9.25
CA PRO A 252 -4.39 15.88 8.32
C PRO A 252 -4.36 14.41 7.91
N ILE A 253 -4.09 14.15 6.62
CA ILE A 253 -4.01 12.82 6.03
C ILE A 253 -2.56 12.51 5.69
N VAL A 254 -2.05 11.40 6.23
CA VAL A 254 -0.72 10.84 5.94
C VAL A 254 -0.86 9.74 4.91
N THR A 255 0.02 9.71 3.93
CA THR A 255 0.02 8.67 2.89
C THR A 255 0.56 7.34 3.42
N SER A 256 1.84 7.32 3.80
CA SER A 256 2.52 6.18 4.39
C SER A 256 3.70 6.66 5.24
N ASN A 257 4.14 5.83 6.18
CA ASN A 257 5.31 6.05 7.02
C ASN A 257 6.57 5.35 6.50
N LEU A 258 6.53 4.84 5.27
CA LEU A 258 7.68 4.21 4.63
C LEU A 258 8.54 5.23 3.88
N VAL A 259 9.86 5.02 3.95
CA VAL A 259 10.85 5.73 3.15
C VAL A 259 11.85 4.74 2.59
N ALA A 260 11.68 4.36 1.34
CA ALA A 260 12.62 3.51 0.60
C ALA A 260 13.63 4.32 -0.22
N GLY A 261 13.65 5.66 -0.09
CA GLY A 261 14.58 6.53 -0.81
C GLY A 261 13.92 7.82 -1.33
N ALA A 262 14.66 8.60 -2.11
CA ALA A 262 14.22 9.90 -2.61
C ALA A 262 12.96 9.82 -3.49
N ALA A 263 12.83 8.77 -4.30
CA ALA A 263 11.67 8.55 -5.16
C ALA A 263 10.40 8.31 -4.32
N ASP A 264 10.52 7.58 -3.23
CA ASP A 264 9.42 7.35 -2.31
C ASP A 264 9.00 8.63 -1.59
N VAL A 265 10.01 9.45 -1.18
CA VAL A 265 9.74 10.80 -0.65
C VAL A 265 8.86 11.58 -1.61
N TYR A 266 9.23 11.60 -2.88
CA TYR A 266 8.49 12.32 -3.91
C TYR A 266 7.12 11.70 -4.20
N GLY A 267 7.01 10.38 -4.17
CA GLY A 267 5.74 9.66 -4.34
C GLY A 267 4.71 9.88 -3.22
N HIS A 268 5.16 10.40 -2.06
CA HIS A 268 4.30 10.69 -0.90
C HIS A 268 3.97 12.17 -0.72
N THR A 269 4.30 13.04 -1.68
CA THR A 269 4.09 14.50 -1.56
C THR A 269 2.62 14.93 -1.53
N ASP A 270 1.70 14.05 -1.89
CA ASP A 270 0.25 14.35 -1.91
C ASP A 270 -0.41 14.25 -0.51
N GLY A 271 0.31 13.75 0.51
CA GLY A 271 -0.11 13.83 1.92
C GLY A 271 -0.02 15.24 2.49
N ASP A 272 -0.74 15.51 3.59
CA ASP A 272 -0.69 16.81 4.26
C ASP A 272 0.61 17.01 5.04
N PHE A 273 1.18 15.91 5.52
CA PHE A 273 2.54 15.85 6.07
C PHE A 273 3.10 14.44 5.90
N ARG A 274 4.39 14.31 6.17
CA ARG A 274 5.08 13.03 6.08
C ARG A 274 5.39 12.52 7.47
N GLU A 275 5.10 11.25 7.69
CA GLU A 275 5.51 10.49 8.86
C GLU A 275 6.69 9.57 8.53
N ASN A 276 7.55 9.35 9.51
CA ASN A 276 8.62 8.37 9.44
C ASN A 276 8.69 7.63 10.77
N SER A 277 8.56 6.30 10.73
CA SER A 277 8.67 5.49 11.94
C SER A 277 10.14 5.25 12.29
N ILE A 278 10.54 5.68 13.47
CA ILE A 278 11.86 5.36 14.03
C ILE A 278 11.66 4.31 15.13
N PHE A 279 12.19 3.12 14.92
CA PHE A 279 12.15 2.05 15.91
C PHE A 279 13.37 2.15 16.84
N PHE A 280 13.14 2.45 18.11
CA PHE A 280 14.16 2.33 19.14
C PHE A 280 14.09 0.94 19.77
N ASN A 281 15.13 0.13 19.61
CA ASN A 281 15.30 -1.07 20.41
C ASN A 281 15.65 -0.67 21.84
N VAL A 282 14.65 -0.44 22.68
CA VAL A 282 14.85 -0.32 24.13
C VAL A 282 14.97 -1.73 24.68
N ARG A 283 16.19 -2.22 24.86
CA ARG A 283 16.42 -3.36 25.77
C ARG A 283 16.19 -2.84 27.19
N LEU A 284 15.07 -3.22 27.79
CA LEU A 284 14.92 -3.14 29.22
C LEU A 284 15.93 -4.16 29.83
N VAL A 285 16.98 -3.66 30.47
CA VAL A 285 17.93 -4.44 31.25
C VAL A 285 17.30 -4.78 32.59
#